data_b071c8d1146920c4da2464feb23337c7
#
_entry.id   b071c8d1146920c4da2464feb23337c7
#
_cell.length_a   1.000
_cell.length_b   1.000
_cell.length_c   1.000
_cell.angle_alpha   90.00
_cell.angle_beta   90.00
_cell.angle_gamma   90.00
#
_symmetry.space_group_name_H-M   'P 1'
#
loop_
_entity.id
_entity.type
_entity.pdbx_description
1 polymer ?
#
loop_
_entity_poly.entity_id
_entity_poly.type
_entity_poly.pdbx_seq_one_letter_code
_entity_poly.pdbx_strand_id
1 'polypeptide(L)'
;STPIKSSAASDVYKRQILGREQHGHMMKVGYDMYARMLKETVAELRGTPVEEKLYTDVEIDIQAYAPESYIPSQTERMDFYQQLAVCPTEEEIDKLQKQIADVYGALPGVVDNLFVVARLKLLANSAGISKVTVKCGKGELTFASREKMMRKEVFDAISDDVDRISPMSGGYGVKFVSADFMQKERLLAAMTDFLQKIQTK
;
A
#
# COMPACT_ATOMS: atom_id res chain seq x y z
N SER A 1 -10.68 -29.51 29.82
CA SER A 1 -9.49 -28.65 29.95
C SER A 1 -9.04 -28.17 28.58
N THR A 2 -9.33 -26.96 28.28
CA THR A 2 -8.97 -26.27 27.03
C THR A 2 -7.65 -25.50 27.20
N PRO A 3 -6.68 -25.57 26.31
CA PRO A 3 -5.42 -24.87 26.45
C PRO A 3 -5.54 -23.43 25.98
N ILE A 4 -5.43 -22.51 26.92
CA ILE A 4 -5.21 -21.07 26.66
C ILE A 4 -3.73 -20.88 26.30
N LYS A 5 -3.35 -21.07 25.04
CA LYS A 5 -1.97 -20.84 24.56
C LYS A 5 -1.84 -19.86 23.38
N SER A 6 -2.94 -19.27 22.91
CA SER A 6 -2.92 -18.39 21.72
C SER A 6 -2.63 -16.92 22.03
N SER A 7 -3.02 -16.40 23.20
CA SER A 7 -2.89 -14.96 23.48
C SER A 7 -1.47 -14.52 23.86
N ALA A 8 -0.73 -15.36 24.58
CA ALA A 8 0.63 -15.03 25.02
C ALA A 8 1.65 -14.99 23.90
N ALA A 9 1.52 -15.85 22.89
CA ALA A 9 2.38 -15.85 21.71
C ALA A 9 2.15 -14.61 20.84
N SER A 10 0.90 -14.17 20.71
CA SER A 10 0.53 -12.93 19.99
C SER A 10 1.06 -11.68 20.71
N ASP A 11 1.05 -11.65 22.04
CA ASP A 11 1.55 -10.51 22.82
C ASP A 11 3.07 -10.43 22.86
N VAL A 12 3.77 -11.56 22.88
CA VAL A 12 5.24 -11.60 22.77
C VAL A 12 5.68 -11.16 21.38
N TYR A 13 4.97 -11.59 20.34
CA TYR A 13 5.25 -11.21 18.96
C TYR A 13 4.99 -9.71 18.71
N LYS A 14 3.90 -9.16 19.25
CA LYS A 14 3.60 -7.73 19.23
C LYS A 14 4.68 -6.88 19.91
N ARG A 15 5.21 -7.32 21.07
CA ARG A 15 6.30 -6.62 21.78
C ARG A 15 7.63 -6.71 21.04
N GLN A 16 7.89 -7.79 20.32
CA GLN A 16 9.13 -8.01 19.58
C GLN A 16 9.17 -7.18 18.27
N ILE A 17 8.00 -6.95 17.66
CA ILE A 17 7.86 -6.10 16.46
C ILE A 17 7.92 -4.60 16.82
N LEU A 18 7.56 -4.22 18.05
CA LEU A 18 7.48 -2.83 18.53
C LEU A 18 8.70 -2.40 19.37
N GLY A 19 9.75 -3.24 19.48
CA GLY A 19 10.96 -2.96 20.25
C GLY A 19 11.78 -1.81 19.68
N ARG A 20 12.40 -1.03 20.58
CA ARG A 20 13.12 0.24 20.36
C ARG A 20 14.26 0.21 19.32
N GLU A 21 14.76 -0.95 18.93
CA GLU A 21 15.95 -1.09 18.06
C GLU A 21 15.65 -1.24 16.55
N GLN A 22 14.38 -1.28 16.14
CA GLN A 22 14.01 -1.50 14.74
C GLN A 22 13.57 -0.26 13.97
N HIS A 23 13.93 0.96 14.40
CA HIS A 23 13.52 2.22 13.77
C HIS A 23 13.85 2.31 12.26
N GLY A 24 14.94 1.68 11.80
CA GLY A 24 15.32 1.71 10.38
C GLY A 24 14.59 0.69 9.48
N HIS A 25 14.16 -0.45 10.05
CA HIS A 25 13.51 -1.54 9.30
C HIS A 25 11.99 -1.45 9.31
N MET A 26 11.40 -0.93 10.39
CA MET A 26 9.96 -0.65 10.48
C MET A 26 9.49 0.42 9.48
N MET A 27 10.35 1.35 9.10
CA MET A 27 10.04 2.39 8.11
C MET A 27 9.78 1.84 6.70
N LYS A 28 10.34 0.68 6.38
CA LYS A 28 10.24 0.06 5.05
C LYS A 28 9.18 -1.06 4.95
N VAL A 29 8.82 -1.65 6.09
CA VAL A 29 7.98 -2.87 6.16
C VAL A 29 6.68 -2.61 6.96
N GLY A 30 6.60 -1.48 7.68
CA GLY A 30 5.60 -1.27 8.74
C GLY A 30 4.15 -1.39 8.30
N TYR A 31 3.75 -0.69 7.23
CA TYR A 31 2.35 -0.66 6.80
C TYR A 31 1.89 -1.99 6.17
N ASP A 32 2.67 -2.55 5.25
CA ASP A 32 2.26 -3.76 4.53
C ASP A 32 2.28 -5.01 5.41
N MET A 33 3.29 -5.15 6.25
CA MET A 33 3.37 -6.24 7.20
C MET A 33 2.25 -6.16 8.23
N TYR A 34 1.92 -4.96 8.70
CA TYR A 34 0.84 -4.74 9.65
C TYR A 34 -0.54 -5.01 9.03
N ALA A 35 -0.80 -4.49 7.83
CA ALA A 35 -2.03 -4.74 7.09
C ALA A 35 -2.23 -6.23 6.77
N ARG A 36 -1.14 -6.95 6.49
CA ARG A 36 -1.16 -8.40 6.28
C ARG A 36 -1.51 -9.17 7.56
N MET A 37 -0.83 -8.86 8.66
CA MET A 37 -1.12 -9.49 9.95
C MET A 37 -2.56 -9.26 10.42
N LEU A 38 -3.09 -8.05 10.19
CA LEU A 38 -4.47 -7.74 10.55
C LEU A 38 -5.47 -8.57 9.75
N LYS A 39 -5.24 -8.73 8.44
CA LYS A 39 -6.09 -9.55 7.58
C LYS A 39 -6.06 -11.03 7.97
N GLU A 40 -4.89 -11.56 8.28
CA GLU A 40 -4.73 -12.94 8.76
C GLU A 40 -5.50 -13.14 10.08
N THR A 41 -5.36 -12.21 11.03
CA THR A 41 -6.07 -12.29 12.32
C THR A 41 -7.58 -12.17 12.17
N VAL A 42 -8.07 -11.27 11.30
CA VAL A 42 -9.51 -11.09 11.05
C VAL A 42 -10.10 -12.30 10.32
N ALA A 43 -9.37 -12.91 9.39
CA ALA A 43 -9.80 -14.13 8.70
C ALA A 43 -9.89 -15.33 9.66
N GLU A 44 -8.90 -15.49 10.55
CA GLU A 44 -8.93 -16.51 11.60
C GLU A 44 -10.11 -16.33 12.55
N LEU A 45 -10.40 -15.10 12.98
CA LEU A 45 -11.51 -14.80 13.89
C LEU A 45 -12.88 -14.99 13.25
N ARG A 46 -13.01 -14.81 11.93
CA ARG A 46 -14.28 -14.96 11.22
C ARG A 46 -14.54 -16.38 10.71
N GLY A 47 -13.55 -17.28 10.79
CA GLY A 47 -13.68 -18.66 10.30
C GLY A 47 -14.00 -18.76 8.80
N THR A 48 -13.81 -17.67 8.06
CA THR A 48 -14.02 -17.64 6.62
C THR A 48 -12.72 -18.01 5.93
N PRO A 49 -12.73 -18.94 4.94
CA PRO A 49 -11.58 -19.13 4.07
C PRO A 49 -11.23 -17.76 3.49
N VAL A 50 -9.95 -17.40 3.53
CA VAL A 50 -9.45 -16.22 2.83
C VAL A 50 -9.78 -16.47 1.36
N GLU A 51 -10.88 -15.87 0.85
CA GLU A 51 -10.99 -15.71 -0.59
C GLU A 51 -9.67 -15.08 -1.03
N GLU A 52 -9.01 -15.67 -2.01
CA GLU A 52 -7.83 -15.10 -2.65
C GLU A 52 -8.22 -13.78 -3.34
N LYS A 53 -8.64 -12.81 -2.53
CA LYS A 53 -8.70 -11.43 -3.00
C LYS A 53 -7.27 -11.07 -3.36
N LEU A 54 -7.09 -10.75 -4.61
CA LEU A 54 -5.83 -10.32 -5.19
C LEU A 54 -5.12 -9.39 -4.21
N TYR A 55 -4.04 -9.86 -3.61
CA TYR A 55 -3.26 -9.07 -2.67
C TYR A 55 -2.17 -8.35 -3.46
N THR A 56 -2.26 -7.02 -3.53
CA THR A 56 -1.22 -6.22 -4.14
C THR A 56 -0.07 -6.03 -3.17
N ASP A 57 1.09 -6.57 -3.50
CA ASP A 57 2.35 -6.32 -2.80
C ASP A 57 2.91 -4.95 -3.22
N VAL A 58 3.33 -4.12 -2.25
CA VAL A 58 3.78 -2.75 -2.52
C VAL A 58 5.17 -2.53 -1.96
N GLU A 59 6.15 -2.39 -2.85
CA GLU A 59 7.54 -2.07 -2.53
C GLU A 59 7.90 -0.67 -3.02
N ILE A 60 7.73 0.34 -2.17
CA ILE A 60 8.02 1.73 -2.50
C ILE A 60 9.13 2.26 -1.62
N ASP A 61 10.19 2.80 -2.23
CA ASP A 61 11.30 3.44 -1.52
C ASP A 61 10.96 4.89 -1.15
N ILE A 62 9.93 5.05 -0.29
CA ILE A 62 9.57 6.34 0.35
C ILE A 62 9.40 6.14 1.84
N GLN A 63 9.65 7.22 2.60
CA GLN A 63 9.35 7.23 4.03
C GLN A 63 7.86 7.47 4.22
N ALA A 64 7.13 6.46 4.71
CA ALA A 64 5.70 6.50 4.93
C ALA A 64 5.38 5.89 6.31
N TYR A 65 5.27 6.73 7.33
CA TYR A 65 5.00 6.31 8.71
C TYR A 65 4.40 7.45 9.54
N ALA A 66 3.76 7.11 10.66
CA ALA A 66 3.29 8.08 11.64
C ALA A 66 4.34 8.24 12.76
N PRO A 67 5.10 9.36 12.81
CA PRO A 67 6.10 9.57 13.86
C PRO A 67 5.45 9.79 15.22
N GLU A 68 6.17 9.42 16.28
CA GLU A 68 5.73 9.63 17.67
C GLU A 68 5.54 11.11 18.02
N SER A 69 6.28 11.98 17.34
CA SER A 69 6.13 13.44 17.49
C SER A 69 4.81 13.96 16.91
N TYR A 70 4.15 13.21 16.02
CA TYR A 70 2.87 13.60 15.42
C TYR A 70 1.68 12.89 16.08
N ILE A 71 1.75 11.56 16.27
CA ILE A 71 0.77 10.78 17.04
C ILE A 71 1.52 10.18 18.25
N PRO A 72 1.49 10.80 19.42
CA PRO A 72 2.30 10.35 20.57
C PRO A 72 1.89 8.99 21.12
N SER A 73 0.60 8.70 21.13
CA SER A 73 0.06 7.45 21.65
C SER A 73 0.32 6.28 20.70
N GLN A 74 0.98 5.25 21.20
CA GLN A 74 1.21 4.01 20.43
C GLN A 74 -0.10 3.33 20.03
N THR A 75 -1.09 3.31 20.92
CA THR A 75 -2.40 2.73 20.65
C THR A 75 -3.10 3.48 19.52
N GLU A 76 -3.11 4.82 19.57
CA GLU A 76 -3.72 5.64 18.52
C GLU A 76 -3.01 5.50 17.17
N ARG A 77 -1.66 5.36 17.15
CA ARG A 77 -0.94 5.03 15.91
C ARG A 77 -1.35 3.68 15.34
N MET A 78 -1.54 2.68 16.21
CA MET A 78 -2.00 1.36 15.80
C MET A 78 -3.41 1.41 15.23
N ASP A 79 -4.33 2.11 15.89
CA ASP A 79 -5.71 2.31 15.43
C ASP A 79 -5.75 3.07 14.09
N PHE A 80 -4.90 4.09 13.92
CA PHE A 80 -4.74 4.80 12.66
C PHE A 80 -4.30 3.86 11.53
N TYR A 81 -3.26 3.05 11.74
CA TYR A 81 -2.83 2.08 10.73
C TYR A 81 -3.91 1.05 10.39
N GLN A 82 -4.67 0.59 11.40
CA GLN A 82 -5.79 -0.32 11.20
C GLN A 82 -6.87 0.29 10.33
N GLN A 83 -7.30 1.51 10.67
CA GLN A 83 -8.31 2.21 9.91
C GLN A 83 -7.87 2.42 8.46
N LEU A 84 -6.63 2.90 8.24
CA LEU A 84 -6.09 3.11 6.90
C LEU A 84 -6.00 1.82 6.08
N ALA A 85 -5.63 0.70 6.72
CA ALA A 85 -5.48 -0.59 6.05
C ALA A 85 -6.80 -1.20 5.56
N VAL A 86 -7.92 -0.83 6.18
CA VAL A 86 -9.25 -1.39 5.87
C VAL A 86 -10.14 -0.42 5.07
N CYS A 87 -9.69 0.79 4.78
CA CYS A 87 -10.42 1.74 3.94
C CYS A 87 -10.77 1.12 2.58
N PRO A 88 -12.06 0.95 2.24
CA PRO A 88 -12.47 0.29 1.01
C PRO A 88 -12.55 1.23 -0.20
N THR A 89 -12.57 2.54 0.02
CA THR A 89 -12.71 3.55 -1.04
C THR A 89 -11.77 4.75 -0.82
N GLU A 90 -11.53 5.51 -1.90
CA GLU A 90 -10.72 6.73 -1.82
C GLU A 90 -11.40 7.79 -0.93
N GLU A 91 -12.72 7.88 -0.96
CA GLU A 91 -13.49 8.83 -0.13
C GLU A 91 -13.32 8.54 1.36
N GLU A 92 -13.19 7.27 1.75
CA GLU A 92 -12.91 6.91 3.15
C GLU A 92 -11.48 7.22 3.55
N ILE A 93 -10.53 7.05 2.64
CA ILE A 93 -9.14 7.50 2.83
C ILE A 93 -9.10 9.02 3.03
N ASP A 94 -9.84 9.79 2.22
CA ASP A 94 -9.92 11.25 2.33
C ASP A 94 -10.55 11.71 3.65
N LYS A 95 -11.60 11.01 4.10
CA LYS A 95 -12.23 11.28 5.41
C LYS A 95 -11.25 11.03 6.53
N LEU A 96 -10.56 9.90 6.51
CA LEU A 96 -9.55 9.56 7.53
C LEU A 96 -8.41 10.58 7.54
N GLN A 97 -7.95 11.01 6.36
CA GLN A 97 -6.90 12.03 6.22
C GLN A 97 -7.31 13.35 6.88
N LYS A 98 -8.55 13.80 6.64
CA LYS A 98 -9.11 15.00 7.28
C LYS A 98 -9.23 14.83 8.80
N GLN A 99 -9.75 13.70 9.27
CA GLN A 99 -9.90 13.43 10.69
C GLN A 99 -8.53 13.47 11.43
N ILE A 100 -7.50 12.87 10.85
CA ILE A 100 -6.15 12.89 11.42
C ILE A 100 -5.59 14.32 11.45
N ALA A 101 -5.79 15.08 10.37
CA ALA A 101 -5.36 16.49 10.32
C ALA A 101 -6.14 17.37 11.32
N ASP A 102 -7.41 17.12 11.55
CA ASP A 102 -8.24 17.86 12.51
C ASP A 102 -7.81 17.59 13.97
N VAL A 103 -7.39 16.35 14.26
CA VAL A 103 -6.97 15.96 15.63
C VAL A 103 -5.53 16.35 15.93
N TYR A 104 -4.60 16.12 15.00
CA TYR A 104 -3.16 16.26 15.25
C TYR A 104 -2.52 17.46 14.54
N GLY A 105 -3.28 18.21 13.74
CA GLY A 105 -2.79 19.35 12.96
C GLY A 105 -2.30 18.96 11.57
N ALA A 106 -1.57 19.87 10.92
CA ALA A 106 -1.07 19.69 9.56
C ALA A 106 -0.25 18.40 9.41
N LEU A 107 -0.54 17.63 8.35
CA LEU A 107 0.11 16.36 8.07
C LEU A 107 1.60 16.56 7.74
N PRO A 108 2.52 15.92 8.47
CA PRO A 108 3.90 15.80 8.03
C PRO A 108 3.98 15.01 6.72
N GLY A 109 4.94 15.33 5.84
CA GLY A 109 5.08 14.64 4.54
C GLY A 109 5.20 13.11 4.65
N VAL A 110 5.83 12.59 5.71
CA VAL A 110 5.92 11.14 5.96
C VAL A 110 4.57 10.50 6.29
N VAL A 111 3.63 11.25 6.88
CA VAL A 111 2.26 10.81 7.16
C VAL A 111 1.41 10.94 5.90
N ASP A 112 1.56 12.02 5.14
CA ASP A 112 0.89 12.19 3.85
C ASP A 112 1.25 11.07 2.87
N ASN A 113 2.50 10.65 2.85
CA ASN A 113 2.97 9.51 2.07
C ASN A 113 2.24 8.20 2.42
N LEU A 114 1.78 7.99 3.66
CA LEU A 114 0.95 6.82 4.00
C LEU A 114 -0.36 6.81 3.24
N PHE A 115 -1.00 7.96 3.10
CA PHE A 115 -2.25 8.10 2.35
C PHE A 115 -2.02 7.91 0.85
N VAL A 116 -0.89 8.41 0.31
CA VAL A 116 -0.51 8.18 -1.10
C VAL A 116 -0.32 6.68 -1.36
N VAL A 117 0.41 5.97 -0.51
CA VAL A 117 0.61 4.51 -0.62
C VAL A 117 -0.70 3.75 -0.50
N ALA A 118 -1.59 4.15 0.42
CA ALA A 118 -2.87 3.51 0.61
C ALA A 118 -3.79 3.66 -0.63
N ARG A 119 -3.86 4.85 -1.22
CA ARG A 119 -4.60 5.10 -2.48
C ARG A 119 -4.02 4.28 -3.63
N LEU A 120 -2.70 4.33 -3.81
CA LEU A 120 -2.03 3.56 -4.86
C LEU A 120 -2.32 2.06 -4.73
N LYS A 121 -2.29 1.52 -3.52
CA LYS A 121 -2.60 0.12 -3.23
C LYS A 121 -4.07 -0.23 -3.54
N LEU A 122 -5.00 0.65 -3.16
CA LEU A 122 -6.41 0.49 -3.45
C LEU A 122 -6.67 0.44 -4.96
N LEU A 123 -6.12 1.40 -5.71
CA LEU A 123 -6.21 1.47 -7.18
C LEU A 123 -5.57 0.26 -7.85
N ALA A 124 -4.37 -0.12 -7.41
CA ALA A 124 -3.66 -1.27 -7.95
C ALA A 124 -4.44 -2.58 -7.73
N ASN A 125 -5.02 -2.75 -6.55
CA ASN A 125 -5.83 -3.93 -6.23
C ASN A 125 -7.07 -4.02 -7.12
N SER A 126 -7.80 -2.92 -7.30
CA SER A 126 -8.99 -2.86 -8.18
C SER A 126 -8.64 -3.07 -9.66
N ALA A 127 -7.47 -2.60 -10.11
CA ALA A 127 -6.96 -2.79 -11.45
C ALA A 127 -6.43 -4.21 -11.74
N GLY A 128 -6.31 -5.04 -10.71
CA GLY A 128 -5.79 -6.41 -10.85
C GLY A 128 -4.27 -6.49 -10.90
N ILE A 129 -3.59 -5.57 -10.24
CA ILE A 129 -2.15 -5.56 -10.06
C ILE A 129 -1.79 -6.43 -8.85
N SER A 130 -0.85 -7.35 -9.02
CA SER A 130 -0.32 -8.20 -7.95
C SER A 130 0.88 -7.58 -7.23
N LYS A 131 1.66 -6.73 -7.93
CA LYS A 131 2.84 -6.08 -7.35
C LYS A 131 3.05 -4.68 -7.90
N VAL A 132 3.38 -3.75 -6.99
CA VAL A 132 3.82 -2.39 -7.28
C VAL A 132 5.24 -2.22 -6.76
N THR A 133 6.17 -1.81 -7.61
CA THR A 133 7.55 -1.52 -7.21
C THR A 133 7.94 -0.11 -7.61
N VAL A 134 8.51 0.66 -6.68
CA VAL A 134 9.10 1.98 -6.96
C VAL A 134 10.49 2.04 -6.33
N LYS A 135 11.52 2.01 -7.18
CA LYS A 135 12.93 2.05 -6.75
C LYS A 135 13.77 2.87 -7.73
N CYS A 136 14.63 3.73 -7.23
CA CYS A 136 15.63 4.47 -8.02
C CYS A 136 15.04 5.20 -9.24
N GLY A 137 13.90 5.89 -9.09
CA GLY A 137 13.26 6.63 -10.18
C GLY A 137 12.61 5.76 -11.27
N LYS A 138 12.39 4.48 -10.98
CA LYS A 138 11.69 3.53 -11.85
C LYS A 138 10.48 2.98 -11.13
N GLY A 139 9.35 2.89 -11.84
CA GLY A 139 8.12 2.26 -11.38
C GLY A 139 7.82 1.01 -12.18
N GLU A 140 7.30 -0.01 -11.52
CA GLU A 140 6.85 -1.24 -12.16
C GLU A 140 5.50 -1.66 -11.57
N LEU A 141 4.56 -2.04 -12.45
CA LEU A 141 3.29 -2.64 -12.09
C LEU A 141 3.23 -4.04 -12.71
N THR A 142 3.08 -5.06 -11.88
CA THR A 142 2.90 -6.45 -12.33
C THR A 142 1.43 -6.83 -12.20
N PHE A 143 0.83 -7.27 -13.29
CA PHE A 143 -0.56 -7.76 -13.30
C PHE A 143 -0.61 -9.18 -12.71
N ALA A 144 -1.74 -9.52 -12.09
CA ALA A 144 -1.96 -10.84 -11.51
C ALA A 144 -2.10 -11.95 -12.57
N SER A 145 -2.50 -11.58 -13.79
CA SER A 145 -2.62 -12.53 -14.89
C SER A 145 -2.38 -11.84 -16.24
N ARG A 146 -2.08 -12.66 -17.26
CA ARG A 146 -1.98 -12.22 -18.65
C ARG A 146 -3.26 -11.55 -19.13
N GLU A 147 -4.40 -12.11 -18.78
CA GLU A 147 -5.72 -11.60 -19.17
C GLU A 147 -5.92 -10.17 -18.71
N LYS A 148 -5.54 -9.86 -17.44
CA LYS A 148 -5.66 -8.52 -16.88
C LYS A 148 -4.75 -7.51 -17.56
N MET A 149 -3.55 -7.93 -17.99
CA MET A 149 -2.64 -7.09 -18.75
C MET A 149 -3.11 -6.83 -20.19
N MET A 150 -3.76 -7.84 -20.82
CA MET A 150 -4.16 -7.79 -22.23
C MET A 150 -5.48 -7.04 -22.47
N ARG A 151 -6.01 -6.34 -21.47
CA ARG A 151 -7.19 -5.49 -21.63
C ARG A 151 -6.90 -4.29 -22.52
N LYS A 152 -7.91 -3.85 -23.27
CA LYS A 152 -7.80 -2.73 -24.19
C LYS A 152 -7.36 -1.44 -23.45
N GLU A 153 -7.93 -1.19 -22.28
CA GLU A 153 -7.65 -0.01 -21.46
C GLU A 153 -6.16 0.09 -21.09
N VAL A 154 -5.50 -1.06 -20.88
CA VAL A 154 -4.05 -1.10 -20.60
C VAL A 154 -3.25 -0.69 -21.82
N PHE A 155 -3.61 -1.19 -23.02
CA PHE A 155 -2.94 -0.82 -24.27
C PHE A 155 -3.16 0.66 -24.62
N ASP A 156 -4.38 1.15 -24.45
CA ASP A 156 -4.71 2.55 -24.69
C ASP A 156 -3.88 3.45 -23.73
N ALA A 157 -3.83 3.12 -22.44
CA ALA A 157 -3.07 3.87 -21.45
C ALA A 157 -1.54 3.85 -21.70
N ILE A 158 -0.98 2.74 -22.22
CA ILE A 158 0.42 2.68 -22.64
C ILE A 158 0.63 3.54 -23.88
N SER A 159 -0.28 3.49 -24.85
CA SER A 159 -0.19 4.24 -26.11
C SER A 159 -0.26 5.76 -25.90
N ASP A 160 -1.00 6.19 -24.88
CA ASP A 160 -1.09 7.61 -24.50
C ASP A 160 0.24 8.20 -23.98
N ASP A 161 1.16 7.36 -23.53
CA ASP A 161 2.41 7.81 -22.90
C ASP A 161 3.60 6.85 -23.16
N VAL A 162 3.79 6.49 -24.45
CA VAL A 162 4.80 5.51 -24.90
C VAL A 162 6.25 5.92 -24.57
N ASP A 163 6.50 7.21 -24.38
CA ASP A 163 7.83 7.72 -24.05
C ASP A 163 8.23 7.41 -22.59
N ARG A 164 7.24 7.25 -21.71
CA ARG A 164 7.45 7.03 -20.28
C ARG A 164 6.97 5.68 -19.79
N ILE A 165 6.03 5.05 -20.51
CA ILE A 165 5.39 3.78 -20.11
C ILE A 165 5.62 2.73 -21.20
N SER A 166 6.10 1.56 -20.79
CA SER A 166 6.31 0.45 -21.74
C SER A 166 6.06 -0.91 -21.10
N PRO A 167 5.66 -1.93 -21.88
CA PRO A 167 5.56 -3.30 -21.38
C PRO A 167 6.91 -3.81 -20.86
N MET A 168 6.87 -4.68 -19.84
CA MET A 168 8.07 -5.37 -19.34
C MET A 168 8.47 -6.51 -20.27
N SER A 169 9.79 -6.68 -20.46
CA SER A 169 10.36 -7.78 -21.26
C SER A 169 10.38 -9.07 -20.42
N GLY A 170 9.26 -9.71 -20.25
CA GLY A 170 9.09 -10.92 -19.45
C GLY A 170 8.12 -10.72 -18.31
N GLY A 171 7.08 -11.55 -18.27
CA GLY A 171 5.98 -11.42 -17.33
C GLY A 171 4.86 -10.51 -17.83
N TYR A 172 3.93 -10.25 -16.92
CA TYR A 172 2.71 -9.48 -17.21
C TYR A 172 2.78 -8.13 -16.49
N GLY A 173 3.57 -7.20 -17.00
CA GLY A 173 3.76 -5.92 -16.33
C GLY A 173 4.07 -4.76 -17.25
N VAL A 174 4.00 -3.57 -16.69
CA VAL A 174 4.39 -2.30 -17.31
C VAL A 174 5.43 -1.61 -16.44
N LYS A 175 6.37 -0.92 -17.08
CA LYS A 175 7.40 -0.13 -16.43
C LYS A 175 7.26 1.33 -16.78
N PHE A 176 7.57 2.16 -15.81
CA PHE A 176 7.62 3.61 -15.89
C PHE A 176 9.06 4.06 -15.82
N VAL A 177 9.57 4.68 -16.87
CA VAL A 177 10.95 5.14 -16.96
C VAL A 177 11.00 6.50 -17.66
N SER A 178 11.43 7.51 -16.93
CA SER A 178 11.66 8.86 -17.48
C SER A 178 12.69 9.57 -16.60
N ALA A 179 13.40 10.55 -17.17
CA ALA A 179 14.26 11.43 -16.39
C ALA A 179 13.49 12.21 -15.31
N ASP A 180 12.24 12.57 -15.58
CA ASP A 180 11.34 13.25 -14.64
C ASP A 180 10.99 12.40 -13.42
N PHE A 181 11.08 11.08 -13.52
CA PHE A 181 10.74 10.13 -12.46
C PHE A 181 11.82 9.99 -11.38
N MET A 182 12.94 10.69 -11.52
CA MET A 182 13.87 10.90 -10.40
C MET A 182 13.19 11.65 -9.25
N GLN A 183 12.14 12.45 -9.55
CA GLN A 183 11.22 12.98 -8.55
C GLN A 183 10.12 11.93 -8.28
N LYS A 184 10.18 11.33 -7.09
CA LYS A 184 9.28 10.21 -6.71
C LYS A 184 7.81 10.58 -6.78
N GLU A 185 7.47 11.82 -6.45
CA GLU A 185 6.11 12.36 -6.50
C GLU A 185 5.54 12.32 -7.93
N ARG A 186 6.36 12.68 -8.92
CA ARG A 186 5.96 12.62 -10.33
C ARG A 186 5.76 11.19 -10.81
N LEU A 187 6.61 10.28 -10.37
CA LEU A 187 6.47 8.86 -10.69
C LEU A 187 5.19 8.28 -10.08
N LEU A 188 4.94 8.56 -8.79
CA LEU A 188 3.73 8.10 -8.12
C LEU A 188 2.46 8.68 -8.75
N ALA A 189 2.48 9.96 -9.14
CA ALA A 189 1.38 10.58 -9.86
C ALA A 189 1.13 9.88 -11.21
N ALA A 190 2.17 9.64 -12.01
CA ALA A 190 2.03 8.95 -13.30
C ALA A 190 1.49 7.52 -13.15
N MET A 191 1.94 6.79 -12.10
CA MET A 191 1.42 5.44 -11.80
C MET A 191 -0.04 5.50 -11.36
N THR A 192 -0.43 6.49 -10.56
CA THR A 192 -1.81 6.71 -10.13
C THR A 192 -2.73 7.02 -11.32
N ASP A 193 -2.33 7.95 -12.19
CA ASP A 193 -3.07 8.29 -13.41
C ASP A 193 -3.26 7.08 -14.32
N PHE A 194 -2.20 6.30 -14.51
CA PHE A 194 -2.28 5.05 -15.27
C PHE A 194 -3.29 4.07 -14.66
N LEU A 195 -3.22 3.84 -13.35
CA LEU A 195 -4.13 2.94 -12.64
C LEU A 195 -5.58 3.43 -12.73
N GLN A 196 -5.84 4.73 -12.64
CA GLN A 196 -7.17 5.31 -12.82
C GLN A 196 -7.71 5.10 -14.24
N LYS A 197 -6.87 5.26 -15.27
CA LYS A 197 -7.25 5.02 -16.68
C LYS A 197 -7.62 3.57 -16.96
N ILE A 198 -6.95 2.60 -16.33
CA ILE A 198 -7.18 1.17 -16.55
C ILE A 198 -8.23 0.56 -15.64
N GLN A 199 -8.82 1.32 -14.71
CA GLN A 199 -9.96 0.86 -13.95
C GLN A 199 -11.17 0.67 -14.88
N THR A 200 -11.74 -0.53 -14.87
CA THR A 200 -13.00 -0.79 -15.56
C THR A 200 -14.12 -0.08 -14.79
N LYS A 201 -14.84 0.80 -15.47
CA LYS A 201 -16.11 1.37 -14.97
C LYS A 201 -17.16 0.30 -14.84
#